data_85c95e32d68609af89f793fb21b71940
#
_entry.id   85c95e32d68609af89f793fb21b71940
#
_cell.length_a   1.000
_cell.length_b   1.000
_cell.length_c   1.000
_cell.angle_alpha   90.00
_cell.angle_beta   90.00
_cell.angle_gamma   90.00
#
_symmetry.space_group_name_H-M   'P 1'
#
loop_
_entity.id
_entity.type
_entity.pdbx_description
1 polymer ?
#
loop_
_entity_poly.entity_id
_entity_poly.type
_entity_poly.pdbx_seq_one_letter_code
_entity_poly.pdbx_strand_id
1 'polypeptide(L)'
;KVQKTEQFVSSQKVVLVNGGCENMQTNPLKEETDEQMIKAVEDYYTEKKADTEFVEMYDHFKIYTKSGKYKDTYVAFVRYDMKIKDIYTEVPGLGTLYVKKDSQGNYQITQQVKKKEIREYINRIAEHEDVQALMNQTHESYQKAVGSDALLKEALNDLKDVYENSTGN
;
A
#
# COMPACT_ATOMS: atom_id res chain seq x y z
N LYS A 1 18.09 -4.58 -3.92
CA LYS A 1 17.45 -3.50 -3.19
C LYS A 1 16.02 -3.86 -2.89
N VAL A 2 15.66 -3.84 -1.65
CA VAL A 2 14.30 -4.12 -1.25
C VAL A 2 13.43 -2.93 -1.55
N GLN A 3 12.38 -3.18 -2.23
CA GLN A 3 11.38 -2.19 -2.51
C GLN A 3 10.26 -2.32 -1.51
N LYS A 4 10.10 -1.34 -0.71
CA LYS A 4 9.04 -1.35 0.26
C LYS A 4 7.81 -0.76 -0.37
N THR A 5 6.99 -1.59 -0.78
CA THR A 5 5.76 -1.19 -1.43
C THR A 5 4.58 -1.38 -0.52
N GLU A 6 4.71 -2.32 0.39
CA GLU A 6 3.73 -2.52 1.42
C GLU A 6 4.26 -1.90 2.69
N GLN A 7 3.46 -1.11 3.32
CA GLN A 7 3.88 -0.45 4.54
C GLN A 7 3.01 -0.89 5.69
N PHE A 8 3.62 -1.58 6.62
CA PHE A 8 2.97 -1.87 7.89
C PHE A 8 2.99 -0.63 8.76
N VAL A 9 4.02 0.17 8.58
CA VAL A 9 4.21 1.40 9.31
C VAL A 9 4.27 2.51 8.29
N SER A 10 3.43 3.48 8.43
CA SER A 10 3.33 4.52 7.45
C SER A 10 4.41 5.52 7.62
N SER A 11 4.87 6.22 7.97
CA SER A 11 5.88 7.24 8.14
C SER A 11 6.81 7.37 6.96
N GLN A 12 6.27 7.15 5.81
CA GLN A 12 6.99 7.46 4.60
C GLN A 12 7.31 8.95 4.58
N LYS A 13 8.57 9.26 4.52
CA LYS A 13 8.92 10.65 4.39
C LYS A 13 8.70 11.08 2.94
N VAL A 14 7.92 12.10 2.77
CA VAL A 14 7.58 12.61 1.46
C VAL A 14 8.16 13.99 1.30
N VAL A 15 8.78 14.23 0.16
CA VAL A 15 9.30 15.55 -0.16
C VAL A 15 8.24 16.31 -0.93
N LEU A 16 7.82 17.44 -0.39
CA LEU A 16 6.85 18.28 -1.05
C LEU A 16 7.54 19.07 -2.16
N VAL A 17 6.94 19.03 -3.31
CA VAL A 17 7.42 19.79 -4.44
C VAL A 17 6.41 20.89 -4.73
N ASN A 18 6.90 22.11 -4.77
CA ASN A 18 6.06 23.24 -5.09
C ASN A 18 5.55 23.17 -6.51
N GLY A 19 4.39 23.75 -6.74
CA GLY A 19 3.82 23.85 -8.07
C GLY A 19 2.91 22.69 -8.43
N GLY A 20 2.66 21.79 -7.53
CA GLY A 20 1.63 20.80 -7.74
C GLY A 20 0.26 21.46 -7.63
N CYS A 21 -0.54 21.33 -8.66
CA CYS A 21 -1.91 21.86 -8.62
C CYS A 21 -2.84 20.99 -7.82
N GLU A 22 -2.39 19.81 -7.47
CA GLU A 22 -3.21 18.86 -6.77
C GLU A 22 -3.33 19.20 -5.31
N ASN A 23 -4.53 19.27 -4.82
CA ASN A 23 -4.78 19.40 -3.40
C ASN A 23 -5.89 18.45 -3.00
N MET A 24 -6.10 18.30 -1.69
CA MET A 24 -7.05 17.34 -1.18
C MET A 24 -8.49 17.62 -1.63
N GLN A 25 -8.86 18.89 -1.79
CA GLN A 25 -10.22 19.24 -2.18
C GLN A 25 -10.51 18.89 -3.64
N THR A 26 -9.53 19.03 -4.53
CA THR A 26 -9.72 18.72 -5.94
C THR A 26 -9.46 17.27 -6.26
N ASN A 27 -8.78 16.55 -5.38
CA ASN A 27 -8.48 15.15 -5.54
C ASN A 27 -8.65 14.41 -4.22
N PRO A 28 -9.89 14.31 -3.72
CA PRO A 28 -10.14 13.68 -2.42
C PRO A 28 -9.96 12.18 -2.49
N LEU A 29 -9.58 11.60 -1.36
CA LEU A 29 -9.51 10.16 -1.20
C LEU A 29 -10.93 9.60 -1.20
N LYS A 30 -11.18 8.63 -2.06
CA LYS A 30 -12.51 8.01 -2.19
C LYS A 30 -12.39 6.52 -1.99
N GLU A 31 -13.36 5.94 -1.32
CA GLU A 31 -13.46 4.49 -1.27
C GLU A 31 -13.87 4.00 -2.66
N GLU A 32 -13.14 3.04 -3.18
CA GLU A 32 -13.38 2.54 -4.53
C GLU A 32 -14.63 1.68 -4.57
N THR A 33 -15.47 1.90 -5.58
CA THR A 33 -16.70 1.14 -5.78
C THR A 33 -16.72 0.38 -7.10
N ASP A 34 -15.76 0.62 -7.97
CA ASP A 34 -15.66 -0.10 -9.25
C ASP A 34 -15.21 -1.53 -8.99
N GLU A 35 -16.12 -2.47 -9.22
CA GLU A 35 -15.85 -3.88 -8.93
C GLU A 35 -14.69 -4.45 -9.73
N GLN A 36 -14.47 -3.93 -10.95
CA GLN A 36 -13.35 -4.39 -11.76
C GLN A 36 -12.02 -3.94 -11.20
N MET A 37 -11.95 -2.72 -10.68
CA MET A 37 -10.73 -2.25 -10.03
C MET A 37 -10.50 -3.01 -8.73
N ILE A 38 -11.54 -3.20 -7.95
CA ILE A 38 -11.44 -3.95 -6.69
C ILE A 38 -10.90 -5.35 -6.98
N LYS A 39 -11.45 -6.01 -7.98
CA LYS A 39 -10.99 -7.35 -8.35
C LYS A 39 -9.53 -7.32 -8.82
N ALA A 40 -9.15 -6.36 -9.62
CA ALA A 40 -7.77 -6.25 -10.10
C ALA A 40 -6.78 -6.09 -8.94
N VAL A 41 -7.15 -5.28 -7.96
CA VAL A 41 -6.31 -5.09 -6.76
C VAL A 41 -6.24 -6.38 -5.94
N GLU A 42 -7.36 -7.04 -5.72
CA GLU A 42 -7.38 -8.29 -4.97
C GLU A 42 -6.57 -9.39 -5.67
N ASP A 43 -6.71 -9.48 -6.98
CA ASP A 43 -5.92 -10.44 -7.78
C ASP A 43 -4.42 -10.14 -7.66
N TYR A 44 -4.05 -8.86 -7.66
CA TYR A 44 -2.66 -8.47 -7.47
C TYR A 44 -2.11 -9.03 -6.15
N TYR A 45 -2.87 -8.89 -5.07
CA TYR A 45 -2.42 -9.40 -3.76
C TYR A 45 -2.41 -10.92 -3.69
N THR A 46 -3.30 -11.58 -4.38
CA THR A 46 -3.29 -13.03 -4.47
C THR A 46 -2.03 -13.53 -5.17
N GLU A 47 -1.62 -12.86 -6.24
CA GLU A 47 -0.38 -13.18 -6.92
C GLU A 47 0.84 -12.87 -6.07
N LYS A 48 0.81 -11.73 -5.38
CA LYS A 48 1.89 -11.34 -4.47
C LYS A 48 2.10 -12.36 -3.37
N LYS A 49 1.02 -12.91 -2.84
CA LYS A 49 1.07 -13.96 -1.82
C LYS A 49 1.86 -15.16 -2.30
N ALA A 50 1.70 -15.54 -3.57
CA ALA A 50 2.39 -16.71 -4.12
C ALA A 50 3.91 -16.55 -4.08
N ASP A 51 4.40 -15.32 -4.09
CA ASP A 51 5.82 -15.01 -4.06
C ASP A 51 6.36 -14.77 -2.65
N THR A 52 5.51 -14.95 -1.62
CA THR A 52 5.87 -14.62 -0.24
C THR A 52 5.58 -15.81 0.66
N GLU A 53 6.60 -16.56 1.00
CA GLU A 53 6.45 -17.84 1.72
C GLU A 53 5.84 -17.69 3.11
N PHE A 54 6.11 -16.57 3.79
CA PHE A 54 5.64 -16.39 5.17
C PHE A 54 4.20 -15.91 5.26
N VAL A 55 3.61 -15.47 4.16
CA VAL A 55 2.24 -14.97 4.16
C VAL A 55 1.27 -16.08 3.79
N GLU A 56 0.31 -16.32 4.67
CA GLU A 56 -0.75 -17.27 4.39
C GLU A 56 -1.81 -16.67 3.50
N MET A 57 -2.23 -15.42 3.80
CA MET A 57 -3.22 -14.72 2.97
C MET A 57 -3.21 -13.24 3.26
N TYR A 58 -3.67 -12.48 2.29
CA TYR A 58 -4.10 -11.09 2.47
C TYR A 58 -5.62 -11.07 2.45
N ASP A 59 -6.22 -10.25 3.31
CA ASP A 59 -7.66 -10.29 3.54
C ASP A 59 -8.18 -8.92 3.98
N HIS A 60 -9.49 -8.80 4.05
CA HIS A 60 -10.16 -7.59 4.55
C HIS A 60 -9.73 -6.32 3.84
N PHE A 61 -9.74 -6.34 2.53
CA PHE A 61 -9.31 -5.20 1.73
C PHE A 61 -10.27 -4.03 1.85
N LYS A 62 -9.68 -2.85 2.02
CA LYS A 62 -10.35 -1.58 1.82
C LYS A 62 -9.52 -0.77 0.86
N ILE A 63 -10.11 -0.41 -0.25
CA ILE A 63 -9.39 0.21 -1.35
C ILE A 63 -9.86 1.64 -1.51
N TYR A 64 -8.92 2.57 -1.42
CA TYR A 64 -9.19 3.99 -1.59
C TYR A 64 -8.38 4.49 -2.77
N THR A 65 -8.94 5.42 -3.54
CA THR A 65 -8.25 5.92 -4.72
C THR A 65 -8.26 7.43 -4.78
N LYS A 66 -7.22 7.94 -5.42
CA LYS A 66 -7.14 9.31 -5.89
C LYS A 66 -6.83 9.28 -7.38
N SER A 67 -7.23 10.33 -8.09
CA SER A 67 -6.86 10.45 -9.49
C SER A 67 -5.35 10.53 -9.65
N GLY A 68 -4.83 9.86 -10.66
CA GLY A 68 -3.42 9.94 -11.01
C GLY A 68 -3.10 11.20 -11.78
N LYS A 69 -1.84 11.34 -12.18
CA LYS A 69 -1.38 12.51 -12.91
C LYS A 69 -1.97 12.60 -14.31
N TYR A 70 -2.22 11.46 -14.93
CA TYR A 70 -2.70 11.39 -16.30
C TYR A 70 -4.10 10.81 -16.34
N LYS A 71 -4.79 11.02 -17.45
CA LYS A 71 -6.12 10.46 -17.67
C LYS A 71 -6.08 8.94 -17.52
N ASP A 72 -7.13 8.39 -16.98
CA ASP A 72 -7.30 6.95 -16.78
C ASP A 72 -6.19 6.32 -15.93
N THR A 73 -5.58 7.13 -15.06
CA THR A 73 -4.65 6.64 -14.07
C THR A 73 -5.14 6.98 -12.67
N TYR A 74 -4.76 6.14 -11.72
CA TYR A 74 -5.21 6.26 -10.33
C TYR A 74 -4.09 5.85 -9.41
N VAL A 75 -4.13 6.38 -8.20
CA VAL A 75 -3.26 5.90 -7.13
C VAL A 75 -4.18 5.24 -6.11
N ALA A 76 -3.96 3.96 -5.88
CA ALA A 76 -4.76 3.19 -4.93
C ALA A 76 -3.98 3.03 -3.62
N PHE A 77 -4.65 3.36 -2.53
CA PHE A 77 -4.15 3.14 -1.19
C PHE A 77 -4.97 1.99 -0.63
N VAL A 78 -4.31 0.86 -0.43
CA VAL A 78 -5.01 -0.39 -0.14
C VAL A 78 -4.72 -0.80 1.29
N ARG A 79 -5.74 -0.75 2.13
CA ARG A 79 -5.65 -1.29 3.46
C ARG A 79 -6.04 -2.76 3.41
N TYR A 80 -5.24 -3.59 4.09
CA TYR A 80 -5.48 -5.03 4.14
C TYR A 80 -5.06 -5.57 5.49
N ASP A 81 -5.48 -6.78 5.77
CA ASP A 81 -4.95 -7.56 6.87
C ASP A 81 -4.12 -8.70 6.30
N MET A 82 -2.95 -8.91 6.86
CA MET A 82 -2.02 -9.96 6.43
C MET A 82 -1.96 -11.04 7.50
N LYS A 83 -2.23 -12.28 7.08
CA LYS A 83 -2.09 -13.44 7.95
C LYS A 83 -0.73 -14.06 7.71
N ILE A 84 0.07 -14.12 8.75
CA ILE A 84 1.37 -14.80 8.70
C ILE A 84 1.16 -16.25 9.10
N LYS A 85 1.87 -17.17 8.46
CA LYS A 85 1.75 -18.59 8.75
C LYS A 85 2.02 -18.87 10.22
N ASP A 86 1.14 -19.65 10.83
CA ASP A 86 1.23 -20.08 12.21
C ASP A 86 1.06 -18.97 13.25
N ILE A 87 0.71 -17.76 12.83
CA ILE A 87 0.44 -16.65 13.73
C ILE A 87 -1.06 -16.33 13.67
N TYR A 88 -1.73 -16.36 14.82
CA TYR A 88 -3.16 -16.17 14.87
C TYR A 88 -3.59 -14.74 14.52
N THR A 89 -2.89 -13.77 15.06
CA THR A 89 -3.26 -12.35 14.91
C THR A 89 -2.87 -11.84 13.52
N GLU A 90 -3.85 -11.33 12.81
CA GLU A 90 -3.59 -10.68 11.53
C GLU A 90 -2.97 -9.31 11.75
N VAL A 91 -2.09 -8.91 10.84
CA VAL A 91 -1.41 -7.62 10.93
C VAL A 91 -1.89 -6.72 9.80
N PRO A 92 -2.38 -5.51 10.15
CA PRO A 92 -2.82 -4.58 9.12
C PRO A 92 -1.63 -3.96 8.38
N GLY A 93 -1.85 -3.69 7.11
CA GLY A 93 -0.88 -3.00 6.27
C GLY A 93 -1.57 -2.03 5.33
N LEU A 94 -0.78 -1.20 4.69
CA LEU A 94 -1.26 -0.23 3.72
C LEU A 94 -0.29 -0.23 2.54
N GLY A 95 -0.81 -0.61 1.38
CA GLY A 95 -0.04 -0.61 0.15
C GLY A 95 -0.41 0.57 -0.73
N THR A 96 0.53 1.01 -1.55
CA THR A 96 0.29 2.05 -2.54
C THR A 96 0.55 1.47 -3.92
N LEU A 97 -0.46 1.54 -4.77
CA LEU A 97 -0.40 0.96 -6.10
C LEU A 97 -0.73 2.03 -7.15
N TYR A 98 -0.04 1.98 -8.26
CA TYR A 98 -0.36 2.81 -9.40
C TYR A 98 -1.23 1.98 -10.36
N VAL A 99 -2.36 2.53 -10.76
CA VAL A 99 -3.34 1.80 -11.56
C VAL A 99 -3.58 2.55 -12.86
N LYS A 100 -3.52 1.83 -13.95
CA LYS A 100 -3.83 2.38 -15.29
C LYS A 100 -4.98 1.61 -15.88
N LYS A 101 -5.94 2.34 -16.44
CA LYS A 101 -7.03 1.75 -17.18
C LYS A 101 -6.69 1.81 -18.66
N ASP A 102 -6.70 0.67 -19.32
CA ASP A 102 -6.39 0.63 -20.75
C ASP A 102 -7.62 0.97 -21.60
N SER A 103 -7.45 0.99 -22.92
CA SER A 103 -8.51 1.37 -23.84
C SER A 103 -9.68 0.37 -23.85
N GLN A 104 -9.46 -0.81 -23.34
CA GLN A 104 -10.50 -1.86 -23.27
C GLN A 104 -11.17 -1.88 -21.90
N GLY A 105 -10.80 -0.97 -21.01
CA GLY A 105 -11.39 -0.89 -19.68
C GLY A 105 -10.76 -1.79 -18.64
N ASN A 106 -9.65 -2.45 -18.97
CA ASN A 106 -8.96 -3.31 -18.03
C ASN A 106 -7.98 -2.49 -17.20
N TYR A 107 -7.81 -2.88 -15.94
CA TYR A 107 -6.91 -2.21 -15.03
C TYR A 107 -5.58 -2.95 -14.95
N GLN A 108 -4.49 -2.18 -15.06
CA GLN A 108 -3.13 -2.69 -14.90
C GLN A 108 -2.55 -2.11 -13.63
N ILE A 109 -2.03 -2.98 -12.78
CA ILE A 109 -1.49 -2.61 -11.47
C ILE A 109 0.03 -2.59 -11.53
N THR A 110 0.62 -1.50 -11.06
CA THR A 110 2.07 -1.37 -10.94
C THR A 110 2.42 -0.96 -9.54
N GLN A 111 3.25 -1.73 -8.90
CA GLN A 111 3.72 -1.43 -7.55
C GLN A 111 4.96 -0.54 -7.58
N GLN A 112 5.86 -0.80 -8.50
CA GLN A 112 7.10 -0.05 -8.62
C GLN A 112 7.07 0.80 -9.88
N VAL A 113 6.75 2.06 -9.70
CA VAL A 113 6.69 3.00 -10.80
C VAL A 113 8.10 3.49 -11.14
N LYS A 114 8.48 3.33 -12.39
CA LYS A 114 9.84 3.69 -12.82
C LYS A 114 9.98 5.16 -13.21
N LYS A 115 8.91 5.76 -13.69
CA LYS A 115 8.96 7.18 -14.10
C LYS A 115 9.04 8.09 -12.89
N LYS A 116 10.08 8.89 -12.84
CA LYS A 116 10.33 9.79 -11.71
C LYS A 116 9.19 10.76 -11.49
N GLU A 117 8.65 11.33 -12.55
CA GLU A 117 7.57 12.32 -12.45
C GLU A 117 6.31 11.73 -11.82
N ILE A 118 6.02 10.46 -12.09
CA ILE A 118 4.87 9.78 -11.50
C ILE A 118 5.12 9.49 -10.03
N ARG A 119 6.33 9.04 -9.70
CA ARG A 119 6.69 8.82 -8.29
C ARG A 119 6.58 10.09 -7.48
N GLU A 120 7.05 11.21 -8.03
CA GLU A 120 6.97 12.50 -7.35
C GLU A 120 5.53 12.93 -7.16
N TYR A 121 4.70 12.71 -8.15
CA TYR A 121 3.27 12.99 -8.03
C TYR A 121 2.64 12.16 -6.91
N ILE A 122 2.91 10.85 -6.90
CA ILE A 122 2.39 9.96 -5.85
C ILE A 122 2.85 10.44 -4.48
N ASN A 123 4.11 10.84 -4.36
CA ASN A 123 4.63 11.34 -3.10
C ASN A 123 3.90 12.61 -2.65
N ARG A 124 3.58 13.50 -3.58
CA ARG A 124 2.83 14.73 -3.23
C ARG A 124 1.43 14.41 -2.73
N ILE A 125 0.69 13.56 -3.42
CA ILE A 125 -0.67 13.25 -2.98
C ILE A 125 -0.68 12.43 -1.69
N ALA A 126 0.36 11.66 -1.42
CA ALA A 126 0.47 10.92 -0.17
C ALA A 126 0.61 11.85 1.04
N GLU A 127 1.02 13.11 0.83
CA GLU A 127 1.08 14.10 1.90
C GLU A 127 -0.27 14.73 2.22
N HIS A 128 -1.28 14.49 1.43
CA HIS A 128 -2.61 15.03 1.72
C HIS A 128 -3.11 14.51 3.07
N GLU A 129 -3.85 15.35 3.79
CA GLU A 129 -4.30 15.01 5.14
C GLU A 129 -5.15 13.75 5.18
N ASP A 130 -5.98 13.52 4.17
CA ASP A 130 -6.83 12.33 4.14
C ASP A 130 -6.01 11.05 3.99
N VAL A 131 -4.94 11.07 3.21
CA VAL A 131 -4.02 9.93 3.09
C VAL A 131 -3.24 9.75 4.38
N GLN A 132 -2.76 10.84 4.96
CA GLN A 132 -2.03 10.80 6.23
C GLN A 132 -2.91 10.24 7.36
N ALA A 133 -4.19 10.59 7.37
CA ALA A 133 -5.13 10.05 8.34
C ALA A 133 -5.28 8.53 8.17
N LEU A 134 -5.38 8.05 6.94
CA LEU A 134 -5.46 6.62 6.65
C LEU A 134 -4.18 5.90 7.11
N MET A 135 -3.03 6.48 6.84
CA MET A 135 -1.75 5.94 7.29
C MET A 135 -1.68 5.85 8.81
N ASN A 136 -2.09 6.90 9.49
CA ASN A 136 -2.05 6.95 10.95
C ASN A 136 -3.00 5.92 11.57
N GLN A 137 -4.19 5.79 11.03
CA GLN A 137 -5.15 4.78 11.49
C GLN A 137 -4.61 3.37 11.31
N THR A 138 -3.99 3.11 10.16
CA THR A 138 -3.39 1.80 9.90
C THR A 138 -2.24 1.54 10.87
N HIS A 139 -1.42 2.55 11.11
CA HIS A 139 -0.29 2.42 12.05
C HIS A 139 -0.77 2.11 13.47
N GLU A 140 -1.83 2.79 13.93
CA GLU A 140 -2.39 2.51 15.24
C GLU A 140 -2.92 1.09 15.34
N SER A 141 -3.60 0.62 14.29
CA SER A 141 -4.08 -0.76 14.26
C SER A 141 -2.93 -1.77 14.25
N TYR A 142 -1.86 -1.43 13.53
CA TYR A 142 -0.64 -2.23 13.51
C TYR A 142 -0.04 -2.33 14.92
N GLN A 143 0.09 -1.21 15.60
CA GLN A 143 0.64 -1.20 16.94
C GLN A 143 -0.18 -2.03 17.92
N LYS A 144 -1.50 -1.96 17.81
CA LYS A 144 -2.40 -2.77 18.64
C LYS A 144 -2.22 -4.26 18.38
N ALA A 145 -2.13 -4.64 17.11
CA ALA A 145 -1.94 -6.05 16.75
C ALA A 145 -0.63 -6.58 17.31
N VAL A 146 0.46 -5.85 17.11
CA VAL A 146 1.78 -6.25 17.59
C VAL A 146 1.83 -6.27 19.11
N GLY A 147 1.18 -5.31 19.75
CA GLY A 147 1.16 -5.24 21.21
C GLY A 147 0.33 -6.34 21.86
N SER A 148 -0.61 -6.94 21.10
CA SER A 148 -1.49 -7.98 21.62
C SER A 148 -0.96 -9.40 21.43
N ASP A 149 0.09 -9.58 20.63
CA ASP A 149 0.56 -10.91 20.26
C ASP A 149 2.08 -10.93 20.18
N ALA A 150 2.70 -11.52 21.19
CA ALA A 150 4.16 -11.59 21.28
C ALA A 150 4.77 -12.43 20.15
N LEU A 151 4.08 -13.47 19.70
CA LEU A 151 4.56 -14.28 18.59
C LEU A 151 4.55 -13.49 17.29
N LEU A 152 3.55 -12.67 17.10
CA LEU A 152 3.49 -11.78 15.94
C LEU A 152 4.66 -10.80 15.96
N LYS A 153 4.90 -10.18 17.10
CA LYS A 153 6.01 -9.23 17.25
C LYS A 153 7.34 -9.89 16.91
N GLU A 154 7.57 -11.07 17.43
CA GLU A 154 8.80 -11.83 17.17
C GLU A 154 8.93 -12.19 15.70
N ALA A 155 7.85 -12.67 15.09
CA ALA A 155 7.86 -13.04 13.68
C ALA A 155 8.18 -11.83 12.78
N LEU A 156 7.60 -10.67 13.09
CA LEU A 156 7.86 -9.45 12.31
C LEU A 156 9.30 -8.96 12.48
N ASN A 157 9.86 -9.09 13.67
CA ASN A 157 11.27 -8.74 13.90
C ASN A 157 12.19 -9.66 13.10
N ASP A 158 11.91 -10.96 13.07
CA ASP A 158 12.69 -11.93 12.31
C ASP A 158 12.65 -11.63 10.82
N LEU A 159 11.47 -11.28 10.31
CA LEU A 159 11.32 -10.92 8.91
C LEU A 159 12.08 -9.65 8.56
N LYS A 160 12.07 -8.69 9.46
CA LYS A 160 12.81 -7.44 9.28
C LYS A 160 14.31 -7.74 9.17
N ASP A 161 14.83 -8.58 10.05
CA ASP A 161 16.25 -8.95 10.05
C ASP A 161 16.64 -9.65 8.76
N VAL A 162 15.80 -10.54 8.27
CA VAL A 162 16.03 -11.24 7.00
C VAL A 162 16.08 -10.23 5.85
N TYR A 163 15.17 -9.27 5.82
CA TYR A 163 15.17 -8.24 4.78
C TYR A 163 16.43 -7.38 4.84
N GLU A 164 16.82 -6.96 6.02
CA GLU A 164 18.00 -6.12 6.19
C GLU A 164 19.26 -6.86 5.77
N ASN A 165 19.37 -8.12 6.14
CA ASN A 165 20.53 -8.92 5.77
C ASN A 165 20.60 -9.19 4.27
N SER A 166 19.46 -9.38 3.61
CA SER A 166 19.42 -9.64 2.18
C SER A 166 19.71 -8.41 1.32
N THR A 167 19.60 -7.22 1.92
CA THR A 167 19.83 -5.95 1.21
C THR A 167 21.08 -5.23 1.66
N GLY A 168 21.79 -5.79 2.59
CA GLY A 168 22.93 -5.14 3.23
C GLY A 168 24.23 -5.13 2.43
N ASN A 169 24.21 -5.43 1.14
CA ASN A 169 25.41 -5.38 0.31
C ASN A 169 25.28 -4.37 -0.79
#